data_cc7fe0c1d07ecf11a71cbbc61edc9b9d
#
_entry.id   cc7fe0c1d07ecf11a71cbbc61edc9b9d
#
_cell.length_a   1.000
_cell.length_b   1.000
_cell.length_c   1.000
_cell.angle_alpha   90.00
_cell.angle_beta   90.00
_cell.angle_gamma   90.00
#
_symmetry.space_group_name_H-M   'P 1'
#
loop_
_entity.id
_entity.type
_entity.pdbx_description
1 polymer ?
#
loop_
_entity_poly.entity_id
_entity_poly.type
_entity_poly.pdbx_seq_one_letter_code
_entity_poly.pdbx_strand_id
1 'polypeptide(L)'
;NSWQKEFCMKKYFTIKRPLLVSVFFLFCSLSAFATDNLIYSQVQINVEKAGTLSTLVGDDRKFRITNLKLSGELNGEDIKWLREMAGNGTTNGAVAIPTTDGKLAKLDMTDATLLSSYDFYLGSERIENDNEIGRGMFTRCTTLVSVKLPKSTVKIGEFAFDYCNNLESIAIPDQVTEMGQDCFNHCPSLASIILPSALEKLGEYAFASCTSLKSITLPNRLTKINDGMFRSCGALSNIVMPSSIKSIGSSCFEKCSNLKSVYISDMRSWCGIDFYSKWSNPMVNGANLYLNGKELKELSIPVEVKSIKKNAFFGCTSLEAVIIPNTVDSIREYSFSGCI
;
A
#
# COMPACT_ATOMS: atom_id res chain seq x y z
N ASN A 1 -22.89 18.40 -43.17
CA ASN A 1 -21.58 18.48 -42.47
C ASN A 1 -20.42 19.08 -43.30
N SER A 2 -20.56 19.14 -44.64
CA SER A 2 -19.57 19.80 -45.50
C SER A 2 -19.81 21.33 -45.62
N TRP A 3 -21.06 21.76 -45.44
CA TRP A 3 -21.44 23.16 -45.51
C TRP A 3 -20.95 24.06 -44.36
N GLN A 4 -20.75 23.49 -43.18
CA GLN A 4 -20.22 24.26 -42.02
C GLN A 4 -18.72 24.57 -42.16
N LYS A 5 -17.95 23.74 -42.86
CA LYS A 5 -16.51 23.98 -43.10
C LYS A 5 -16.27 25.08 -44.15
N GLU A 6 -17.09 25.17 -45.18
CA GLU A 6 -16.99 26.23 -46.21
C GLU A 6 -17.40 27.61 -45.66
N PHE A 7 -18.41 27.66 -44.77
CA PHE A 7 -18.86 28.93 -44.19
C PHE A 7 -17.84 29.51 -43.21
N CYS A 8 -17.07 28.67 -42.53
CA CYS A 8 -16.02 29.13 -41.61
C CYS A 8 -14.81 29.70 -42.37
N MET A 9 -14.46 29.14 -43.51
CA MET A 9 -13.30 29.61 -44.31
C MET A 9 -13.56 30.95 -45.02
N LYS A 10 -14.79 31.25 -45.44
CA LYS A 10 -15.11 32.51 -46.11
C LYS A 10 -15.12 33.74 -45.19
N LYS A 11 -15.21 33.53 -43.86
CA LYS A 11 -15.21 34.65 -42.87
C LYS A 11 -13.82 35.11 -42.48
N TYR A 12 -12.77 34.34 -42.77
CA TYR A 12 -11.38 34.66 -42.37
C TYR A 12 -10.54 35.33 -43.48
N PHE A 13 -11.10 35.48 -44.73
CA PHE A 13 -10.33 36.03 -45.87
C PHE A 13 -10.25 37.56 -45.91
N THR A 14 -10.77 38.26 -44.92
CA THR A 14 -10.73 39.73 -44.84
C THR A 14 -9.66 40.28 -43.91
N ILE A 15 -8.82 39.44 -43.30
CA ILE A 15 -7.71 39.86 -42.46
C ILE A 15 -6.47 40.07 -43.32
N LYS A 16 -5.90 41.26 -43.32
CA LYS A 16 -4.71 41.62 -44.10
C LYS A 16 -3.56 40.62 -43.85
N ARG A 17 -3.03 40.05 -44.93
CA ARG A 17 -2.00 39.00 -44.94
C ARG A 17 -0.87 39.08 -43.89
N PRO A 18 -0.30 40.23 -43.51
CA PRO A 18 0.78 40.26 -42.53
C PRO A 18 0.35 39.92 -41.09
N LEU A 19 -0.94 40.12 -40.76
CA LEU A 19 -1.44 39.82 -39.39
C LEU A 19 -1.73 38.32 -39.21
N LEU A 20 -2.11 37.61 -40.27
CA LEU A 20 -2.41 36.18 -40.25
C LEU A 20 -1.13 35.33 -40.08
N VAL A 21 -0.02 35.78 -40.67
CA VAL A 21 1.27 35.07 -40.55
C VAL A 21 1.83 35.24 -39.16
N SER A 22 1.73 36.42 -38.52
CA SER A 22 2.21 36.62 -37.17
C SER A 22 1.37 35.92 -36.11
N VAL A 23 0.04 35.81 -36.29
CA VAL A 23 -0.86 35.07 -35.40
C VAL A 23 -0.64 33.55 -35.56
N PHE A 24 -0.43 33.07 -36.77
CA PHE A 24 -0.16 31.65 -37.00
C PHE A 24 1.21 31.23 -36.44
N PHE A 25 2.24 32.08 -36.54
CA PHE A 25 3.53 31.84 -35.88
C PHE A 25 3.45 31.96 -34.36
N LEU A 26 2.60 32.84 -33.81
CA LEU A 26 2.39 32.93 -32.37
C LEU A 26 1.64 31.72 -31.82
N PHE A 27 0.63 31.17 -32.54
CA PHE A 27 -0.05 29.93 -32.16
C PHE A 27 0.83 28.70 -32.39
N CYS A 28 1.64 28.63 -33.43
CA CYS A 28 2.61 27.56 -33.62
C CYS A 28 3.75 27.61 -32.59
N SER A 29 4.16 28.81 -32.16
CA SER A 29 5.18 28.94 -31.10
C SER A 29 4.63 28.62 -29.71
N LEU A 30 3.34 28.87 -29.45
CA LEU A 30 2.68 28.49 -28.19
C LEU A 30 2.31 27.01 -28.13
N SER A 31 2.06 26.36 -29.29
CA SER A 31 1.84 24.90 -29.33
C SER A 31 3.14 24.08 -29.37
N ALA A 32 4.29 24.71 -29.63
CA ALA A 32 5.60 24.06 -29.61
C ALA A 32 6.25 24.01 -28.21
N PHE A 33 5.64 24.64 -27.19
CA PHE A 33 6.19 24.69 -25.82
C PHE A 33 5.57 23.73 -24.84
N ALA A 34 4.74 22.79 -25.28
CA ALA A 34 4.21 21.71 -24.43
C ALA A 34 4.65 20.33 -24.94
N THR A 35 5.89 20.15 -25.34
CA THR A 35 6.47 18.83 -25.34
C THR A 35 6.87 18.56 -23.90
N ASP A 36 6.11 17.66 -23.27
CA ASP A 36 6.44 17.10 -21.97
C ASP A 36 7.88 16.59 -22.03
N ASN A 37 8.82 17.33 -21.45
CA ASN A 37 10.25 17.04 -21.54
C ASN A 37 10.63 15.88 -20.61
N LEU A 38 9.66 14.97 -20.34
CA LEU A 38 9.80 13.83 -19.45
C LEU A 38 10.57 12.68 -20.13
N ILE A 39 11.30 11.95 -19.32
CA ILE A 39 12.06 10.77 -19.73
C ILE A 39 11.24 9.54 -19.32
N TYR A 40 10.49 8.95 -20.26
CA TYR A 40 9.63 7.79 -20.03
C TYR A 40 10.36 6.45 -20.18
N SER A 41 11.47 6.42 -20.95
CA SER A 41 12.31 5.22 -21.03
C SER A 41 12.94 4.94 -19.68
N GLN A 42 13.18 3.66 -19.38
CA GLN A 42 13.87 3.28 -18.15
C GLN A 42 15.32 3.79 -18.17
N VAL A 43 15.64 4.65 -17.21
CA VAL A 43 17.00 5.08 -16.92
C VAL A 43 17.61 4.06 -15.96
N GLN A 44 18.79 3.52 -16.30
CA GLN A 44 19.52 2.59 -15.43
C GLN A 44 20.79 3.27 -14.93
N ILE A 45 21.00 3.22 -13.61
CA ILE A 45 22.16 3.83 -12.96
C ILE A 45 22.75 2.83 -11.98
N ASN A 46 24.06 2.59 -12.09
CA ASN A 46 24.83 1.86 -11.10
C ASN A 46 25.52 2.85 -10.17
N VAL A 47 25.18 2.81 -8.89
CA VAL A 47 25.77 3.67 -7.84
C VAL A 47 26.93 2.89 -7.21
N GLU A 48 28.13 3.03 -7.78
CA GLU A 48 29.34 2.33 -7.30
C GLU A 48 29.77 2.80 -5.91
N LYS A 49 29.45 4.04 -5.57
CA LYS A 49 29.73 4.64 -4.25
C LYS A 49 28.47 5.31 -3.71
N ALA A 50 28.01 4.87 -2.57
CA ALA A 50 26.87 5.46 -1.88
C ALA A 50 27.01 6.98 -1.69
N GLY A 51 25.90 7.71 -1.85
CA GLY A 51 25.84 9.18 -1.76
C GLY A 51 26.16 9.90 -3.08
N THR A 52 26.32 9.20 -4.21
CA THR A 52 26.68 9.82 -5.49
C THR A 52 25.56 9.85 -6.53
N LEU A 53 24.36 9.40 -6.20
CA LEU A 53 23.23 9.37 -7.12
C LEU A 53 22.93 10.77 -7.71
N SER A 54 23.06 11.82 -6.90
CA SER A 54 22.85 13.20 -7.34
C SER A 54 23.75 13.59 -8.50
N THR A 55 25.01 13.21 -8.45
CA THR A 55 26.01 13.46 -9.51
C THR A 55 25.72 12.64 -10.77
N LEU A 56 25.27 11.38 -10.58
CA LEU A 56 24.98 10.47 -11.69
C LEU A 56 23.68 10.82 -12.43
N VAL A 57 22.68 11.33 -11.71
CA VAL A 57 21.42 11.80 -12.30
C VAL A 57 21.58 13.18 -12.93
N GLY A 58 22.16 14.13 -12.20
CA GLY A 58 22.26 15.55 -12.56
C GLY A 58 20.94 16.32 -12.34
N ASP A 59 21.06 17.61 -12.02
CA ASP A 59 19.91 18.49 -11.73
C ASP A 59 18.95 18.64 -12.91
N ASP A 60 19.47 18.63 -14.14
CA ASP A 60 18.72 18.79 -15.38
C ASP A 60 17.77 17.61 -15.66
N ARG A 61 18.06 16.40 -15.16
CA ARG A 61 17.23 15.21 -15.33
C ARG A 61 16.40 14.84 -14.11
N LYS A 62 16.72 15.37 -12.93
CA LYS A 62 16.12 15.03 -11.63
C LYS A 62 14.61 14.95 -11.66
N PHE A 63 13.95 15.97 -12.21
CA PHE A 63 12.48 16.07 -12.23
C PHE A 63 11.86 15.62 -13.56
N ARG A 64 12.66 15.00 -14.44
CA ARG A 64 12.20 14.53 -15.75
C ARG A 64 12.13 13.01 -15.84
N ILE A 65 12.91 12.28 -15.03
CA ILE A 65 12.93 10.82 -15.02
C ILE A 65 11.63 10.30 -14.38
N THR A 66 10.90 9.46 -15.14
CA THR A 66 9.67 8.81 -14.67
C THR A 66 9.88 7.34 -14.33
N ASN A 67 10.95 6.71 -14.83
CA ASN A 67 11.23 5.29 -14.65
C ASN A 67 12.73 5.10 -14.41
N LEU A 68 13.09 4.68 -13.20
CA LEU A 68 14.47 4.56 -12.75
C LEU A 68 14.76 3.14 -12.24
N LYS A 69 15.83 2.53 -12.75
CA LYS A 69 16.39 1.31 -12.18
C LYS A 69 17.76 1.63 -11.56
N LEU A 70 17.95 1.20 -10.33
CA LEU A 70 19.18 1.38 -9.56
C LEU A 70 19.84 0.03 -9.25
N SER A 71 21.16 0.03 -9.27
CA SER A 71 22.01 -1.02 -8.73
C SER A 71 23.17 -0.41 -7.96
N GLY A 72 23.91 -1.22 -7.20
CA GLY A 72 25.01 -0.76 -6.37
C GLY A 72 24.57 -0.28 -4.99
N GLU A 73 25.34 0.59 -4.37
CA GLU A 73 25.20 0.97 -2.96
C GLU A 73 24.44 2.29 -2.82
N LEU A 74 23.46 2.34 -1.92
CA LEU A 74 22.65 3.53 -1.63
C LEU A 74 22.70 3.85 -0.13
N ASN A 75 22.83 5.14 0.19
CA ASN A 75 22.74 5.65 1.58
C ASN A 75 21.65 6.72 1.73
N GLY A 76 21.61 7.39 2.88
CA GLY A 76 20.63 8.42 3.20
C GLY A 76 20.60 9.58 2.21
N GLU A 77 21.73 10.03 1.70
CA GLU A 77 21.80 11.11 0.69
C GLU A 77 21.16 10.69 -0.65
N ASP A 78 21.38 9.45 -1.08
CA ASP A 78 20.74 8.91 -2.28
C ASP A 78 19.22 8.80 -2.09
N ILE A 79 18.77 8.34 -0.94
CA ILE A 79 17.34 8.26 -0.59
C ILE A 79 16.70 9.65 -0.56
N LYS A 80 17.36 10.65 0.01
CA LYS A 80 16.89 12.04 -0.01
C LYS A 80 16.64 12.53 -1.43
N TRP A 81 17.58 12.28 -2.34
CA TRP A 81 17.45 12.61 -3.74
C TRP A 81 16.28 11.89 -4.43
N LEU A 82 16.11 10.57 -4.16
CA LEU A 82 14.99 9.79 -4.66
C LEU A 82 13.64 10.30 -4.17
N ARG A 83 13.53 10.72 -2.92
CA ARG A 83 12.32 11.33 -2.36
C ARG A 83 11.91 12.58 -3.13
N GLU A 84 12.86 13.46 -3.43
CA GLU A 84 12.61 14.67 -4.20
C GLU A 84 12.17 14.35 -5.64
N MET A 85 12.79 13.35 -6.27
CA MET A 85 12.36 12.83 -7.58
C MET A 85 10.95 12.25 -7.54
N ALA A 86 10.53 11.71 -6.39
CA ALA A 86 9.22 11.11 -6.14
C ALA A 86 8.15 12.09 -5.62
N GLY A 87 8.36 13.39 -5.80
CA GLY A 87 7.38 14.43 -5.49
C GLY A 87 7.36 14.87 -4.02
N ASN A 88 8.34 14.45 -3.22
CA ASN A 88 8.39 14.75 -1.80
C ASN A 88 9.72 15.35 -1.37
N GLY A 89 9.70 16.60 -0.90
CA GLY A 89 10.88 17.26 -0.35
C GLY A 89 11.25 16.75 1.04
N THR A 90 12.43 17.17 1.48
CA THR A 90 12.91 16.96 2.85
C THR A 90 12.73 18.27 3.64
N THR A 91 12.16 18.18 4.84
CA THR A 91 12.09 19.34 5.75
C THR A 91 12.92 19.11 7.00
N ASN A 92 13.68 20.11 7.37
CA ASN A 92 14.30 20.17 8.69
C ASN A 92 13.25 20.65 9.71
N GLY A 93 12.41 19.71 10.22
CA GLY A 93 11.53 19.97 11.35
C GLY A 93 10.27 20.82 11.12
N ALA A 94 9.90 21.13 9.88
CA ALA A 94 8.66 21.88 9.59
C ALA A 94 7.46 20.94 9.42
N VAL A 95 6.27 21.41 9.85
CA VAL A 95 5.00 20.65 9.85
C VAL A 95 4.50 20.30 8.43
N ALA A 96 4.94 20.99 7.41
CA ALA A 96 4.60 20.73 6.01
C ALA A 96 5.82 20.25 5.24
N ILE A 97 5.76 19.03 4.73
CA ILE A 97 6.78 18.51 3.80
C ILE A 97 6.50 19.17 2.44
N PRO A 98 7.42 19.98 1.88
CA PRO A 98 7.19 20.62 0.60
C PRO A 98 7.11 19.56 -0.51
N THR A 99 6.12 19.70 -1.38
CA THR A 99 6.07 18.94 -2.62
C THR A 99 7.15 19.43 -3.58
N THR A 100 7.73 18.52 -4.34
CA THR A 100 8.66 18.84 -5.42
C THR A 100 8.01 18.61 -6.78
N ASP A 101 8.64 19.06 -7.84
CA ASP A 101 8.21 18.80 -9.23
C ASP A 101 8.57 17.41 -9.72
N GLY A 102 9.01 16.51 -8.83
CA GLY A 102 9.39 15.13 -9.14
C GLY A 102 8.32 14.37 -9.90
N LYS A 103 8.74 13.54 -10.84
CA LYS A 103 7.86 12.75 -11.74
C LYS A 103 8.20 11.25 -11.70
N LEU A 104 9.04 10.82 -10.77
CA LEU A 104 9.43 9.42 -10.64
C LEU A 104 8.22 8.57 -10.26
N ALA A 105 7.75 7.78 -11.23
CA ALA A 105 6.59 6.90 -11.06
C ALA A 105 7.01 5.44 -10.84
N LYS A 106 8.09 5.00 -11.47
CA LYS A 106 8.58 3.62 -11.36
C LYS A 106 9.99 3.60 -10.81
N LEU A 107 10.16 2.94 -9.67
CA LEU A 107 11.45 2.79 -8.99
C LEU A 107 11.78 1.31 -8.84
N ASP A 108 12.82 0.84 -9.52
CA ASP A 108 13.35 -0.52 -9.40
C ASP A 108 14.72 -0.47 -8.70
N MET A 109 14.76 -0.95 -7.46
CA MET A 109 15.97 -1.07 -6.64
C MET A 109 16.37 -2.53 -6.42
N THR A 110 15.87 -3.45 -7.25
CA THR A 110 16.04 -4.91 -7.05
C THR A 110 17.50 -5.32 -6.87
N ASP A 111 18.41 -4.66 -7.60
CA ASP A 111 19.84 -4.97 -7.63
C ASP A 111 20.67 -3.95 -6.83
N ALA A 112 20.03 -3.10 -6.02
CA ALA A 112 20.69 -2.17 -5.10
C ALA A 112 20.86 -2.78 -3.70
N THR A 113 21.75 -2.18 -2.92
CA THR A 113 22.01 -2.47 -1.50
C THR A 113 21.85 -1.20 -0.69
N LEU A 114 21.07 -1.25 0.37
CA LEU A 114 20.94 -0.12 1.29
C LEU A 114 21.99 -0.24 2.39
N LEU A 115 22.77 0.80 2.57
CA LEU A 115 23.82 0.88 3.58
C LEU A 115 23.40 1.81 4.72
N SER A 116 23.64 1.39 5.95
CA SER A 116 23.51 2.24 7.13
C SER A 116 24.43 3.46 6.99
N SER A 117 23.93 4.62 7.39
CA SER A 117 24.69 5.86 7.31
C SER A 117 24.18 6.89 8.32
N TYR A 118 24.99 7.90 8.60
CA TYR A 118 24.58 9.04 9.41
C TYR A 118 23.84 10.11 8.59
N ASP A 119 23.67 9.90 7.29
CA ASP A 119 23.01 10.84 6.39
C ASP A 119 21.49 10.77 6.57
N PHE A 120 20.89 11.91 6.83
CA PHE A 120 19.45 12.01 7.04
C PHE A 120 18.71 12.18 5.71
N TYR A 121 17.72 11.33 5.46
CA TYR A 121 16.84 11.44 4.28
C TYR A 121 15.51 12.14 4.58
N LEU A 122 15.11 12.22 5.86
CA LEU A 122 13.87 12.87 6.30
C LEU A 122 13.99 13.34 7.77
N GLY A 123 14.12 14.66 8.00
CA GLY A 123 14.25 15.19 9.36
C GLY A 123 15.45 14.58 10.09
N SER A 124 15.20 13.78 11.14
CA SER A 124 16.20 13.02 11.88
C SER A 124 16.30 11.54 11.45
N GLU A 125 15.50 11.13 10.45
CA GLU A 125 15.47 9.74 10.00
C GLU A 125 16.64 9.42 9.08
N ARG A 126 17.29 8.29 9.33
CA ARG A 126 18.43 7.76 8.58
C ARG A 126 18.31 6.26 8.37
N ILE A 127 19.14 5.67 7.55
CA ILE A 127 19.27 4.21 7.45
C ILE A 127 20.11 3.75 8.63
N GLU A 128 19.46 3.12 9.61
CA GLU A 128 20.14 2.67 10.82
C GLU A 128 20.86 1.34 10.65
N ASN A 129 20.28 0.43 9.87
CA ASN A 129 20.83 -0.88 9.60
C ASN A 129 20.84 -1.14 8.09
N ASP A 130 21.85 -1.89 7.66
CA ASP A 130 21.95 -2.31 6.26
C ASP A 130 20.74 -3.16 5.85
N ASN A 131 20.32 -3.02 4.60
CA ASN A 131 19.23 -3.79 4.02
C ASN A 131 17.85 -3.59 4.68
N GLU A 132 17.64 -2.50 5.39
CA GLU A 132 16.33 -2.11 5.91
C GLU A 132 15.76 -0.92 5.14
N ILE A 133 14.46 -0.97 4.83
CA ILE A 133 13.70 0.22 4.46
C ILE A 133 13.43 0.98 5.75
N GLY A 134 14.08 2.11 5.95
CA GLY A 134 14.02 2.89 7.19
C GLY A 134 12.65 3.52 7.43
N ARG A 135 12.49 4.07 8.64
CA ARG A 135 11.28 4.76 9.06
C ARG A 135 10.96 5.93 8.13
N GLY A 136 9.73 5.97 7.60
CA GLY A 136 9.27 7.04 6.71
C GLY A 136 10.06 7.21 5.40
N MET A 137 10.87 6.23 5.01
CA MET A 137 11.83 6.35 3.90
C MET A 137 11.20 6.88 2.61
N PHE A 138 9.99 6.46 2.27
CA PHE A 138 9.22 6.92 1.12
C PHE A 138 7.86 7.52 1.49
N THR A 139 7.67 7.93 2.76
CA THR A 139 6.40 8.57 3.16
C THR A 139 6.09 9.76 2.25
N ARG A 140 4.82 9.88 1.82
CA ARG A 140 4.33 10.95 0.95
C ARG A 140 5.05 11.08 -0.40
N CYS A 141 5.72 10.03 -0.88
CA CYS A 141 6.24 9.99 -2.25
C CYS A 141 5.08 9.75 -3.22
N THR A 142 4.32 10.82 -3.48
CA THR A 142 3.00 10.77 -4.11
C THR A 142 3.02 10.45 -5.59
N THR A 143 4.18 10.54 -6.27
CA THR A 143 4.27 10.20 -7.70
C THR A 143 4.63 8.75 -7.95
N LEU A 144 5.06 8.01 -6.91
CA LEU A 144 5.38 6.59 -7.05
C LEU A 144 4.12 5.78 -7.35
N VAL A 145 4.17 5.02 -8.44
CA VAL A 145 3.13 4.08 -8.91
C VAL A 145 3.58 2.64 -8.70
N SER A 146 4.85 2.35 -8.94
CA SER A 146 5.40 1.01 -8.78
C SER A 146 6.80 1.05 -8.16
N VAL A 147 7.00 0.21 -7.14
CA VAL A 147 8.29 0.09 -6.45
C VAL A 147 8.72 -1.38 -6.40
N LYS A 148 9.99 -1.65 -6.70
CA LYS A 148 10.63 -2.93 -6.40
C LYS A 148 11.75 -2.68 -5.40
N LEU A 149 11.65 -3.32 -4.25
CA LEU A 149 12.64 -3.21 -3.17
C LEU A 149 13.91 -4.01 -3.48
N PRO A 150 15.05 -3.65 -2.86
CA PRO A 150 16.26 -4.45 -2.94
C PRO A 150 16.00 -5.91 -2.52
N LYS A 151 16.57 -6.87 -3.24
CA LYS A 151 16.45 -8.30 -2.89
C LYS A 151 16.97 -8.61 -1.48
N SER A 152 17.92 -7.82 -1.00
CA SER A 152 18.52 -7.97 0.33
C SER A 152 17.64 -7.43 1.47
N THR A 153 16.52 -6.76 1.18
CA THR A 153 15.67 -6.14 2.21
C THR A 153 15.12 -7.19 3.17
N VAL A 154 15.34 -6.98 4.47
CA VAL A 154 14.88 -7.88 5.55
C VAL A 154 13.77 -7.28 6.41
N LYS A 155 13.63 -5.95 6.37
CA LYS A 155 12.65 -5.20 7.17
C LYS A 155 12.13 -3.98 6.42
N ILE A 156 10.84 -3.67 6.64
CA ILE A 156 10.19 -2.43 6.22
C ILE A 156 9.83 -1.66 7.49
N GLY A 157 10.36 -0.45 7.65
CA GLY A 157 10.17 0.39 8.83
C GLY A 157 8.77 0.99 8.94
N GLU A 158 8.53 1.64 10.08
CA GLU A 158 7.30 2.38 10.33
C GLU A 158 7.12 3.52 9.31
N PHE A 159 5.89 3.78 8.87
CA PHE A 159 5.52 4.85 7.93
C PHE A 159 6.26 4.79 6.58
N ALA A 160 6.92 3.68 6.24
CA ALA A 160 7.86 3.62 5.10
C ALA A 160 7.26 4.09 3.78
N PHE A 161 5.99 3.79 3.50
CA PHE A 161 5.22 4.22 2.33
C PHE A 161 3.89 4.89 2.70
N ASP A 162 3.80 5.47 3.91
CA ASP A 162 2.62 6.18 4.37
C ASP A 162 2.28 7.34 3.42
N TYR A 163 1.00 7.51 3.07
CA TYR A 163 0.52 8.51 2.10
C TYR A 163 1.15 8.45 0.69
N CYS A 164 1.60 7.28 0.23
CA CYS A 164 1.96 7.07 -1.17
C CYS A 164 0.68 6.91 -2.02
N ASN A 165 0.02 8.02 -2.31
CA ASN A 165 -1.35 8.04 -2.82
C ASN A 165 -1.53 7.33 -4.17
N ASN A 166 -0.51 7.33 -5.02
CA ASN A 166 -0.55 6.73 -6.35
C ASN A 166 0.11 5.34 -6.42
N LEU A 167 0.59 4.80 -5.29
CA LEU A 167 1.24 3.49 -5.27
C LEU A 167 0.23 2.38 -5.57
N GLU A 168 0.33 1.79 -6.76
CA GLU A 168 -0.54 0.70 -7.24
C GLU A 168 0.04 -0.68 -6.93
N SER A 169 1.37 -0.78 -6.94
CA SER A 169 2.07 -2.05 -6.74
C SER A 169 3.44 -1.89 -6.07
N ILE A 170 3.78 -2.87 -5.24
CA ILE A 170 5.10 -2.99 -4.63
C ILE A 170 5.53 -4.46 -4.60
N ALA A 171 6.77 -4.72 -4.99
CA ALA A 171 7.38 -6.04 -4.86
C ALA A 171 8.21 -6.09 -3.57
N ILE A 172 7.77 -6.92 -2.63
CA ILE A 172 8.41 -7.14 -1.33
C ILE A 172 9.24 -8.43 -1.41
N PRO A 173 10.53 -8.41 -1.05
CA PRO A 173 11.37 -9.60 -1.05
C PRO A 173 10.89 -10.66 -0.06
N ASP A 174 11.10 -11.95 -0.41
CA ASP A 174 10.62 -13.10 0.36
C ASP A 174 11.22 -13.23 1.77
N GLN A 175 12.41 -12.64 2.00
CA GLN A 175 13.08 -12.66 3.29
C GLN A 175 12.63 -11.58 4.28
N VAL A 176 11.71 -10.70 3.91
CA VAL A 176 11.18 -9.68 4.83
C VAL A 176 10.40 -10.38 5.95
N THR A 177 10.85 -10.19 7.18
CA THR A 177 10.24 -10.79 8.38
C THR A 177 9.42 -9.80 9.21
N GLU A 178 9.63 -8.51 9.01
CA GLU A 178 8.96 -7.44 9.77
C GLU A 178 8.54 -6.28 8.87
N MET A 179 7.30 -5.84 9.05
CA MET A 179 6.75 -4.63 8.45
C MET A 179 6.16 -3.76 9.56
N GLY A 180 6.60 -2.51 9.65
CA GLY A 180 6.30 -1.61 10.77
C GLY A 180 4.88 -1.04 10.76
N GLN A 181 4.59 -0.24 11.79
CA GLN A 181 3.35 0.50 11.93
C GLN A 181 3.15 1.45 10.76
N ASP A 182 1.90 1.62 10.30
CA ASP A 182 1.51 2.57 9.24
C ASP A 182 2.32 2.42 7.93
N CYS A 183 3.01 1.29 7.69
CA CYS A 183 3.98 1.18 6.60
C CYS A 183 3.38 1.37 5.20
N PHE A 184 2.07 1.10 4.99
CA PHE A 184 1.29 1.40 3.78
C PHE A 184 -0.02 2.11 4.11
N ASN A 185 -0.09 2.82 5.24
CA ASN A 185 -1.28 3.57 5.60
C ASN A 185 -1.53 4.67 4.55
N HIS A 186 -2.81 4.93 4.24
CA HIS A 186 -3.20 5.91 3.21
C HIS A 186 -2.52 5.68 1.83
N CYS A 187 -2.51 4.41 1.34
CA CYS A 187 -2.16 4.06 -0.03
C CYS A 187 -3.44 3.70 -0.82
N PRO A 188 -4.30 4.68 -1.18
CA PRO A 188 -5.62 4.41 -1.75
C PRO A 188 -5.59 3.71 -3.10
N SER A 189 -4.50 3.80 -3.86
CA SER A 189 -4.36 3.15 -5.16
C SER A 189 -3.82 1.71 -5.07
N LEU A 190 -3.36 1.25 -3.90
CA LEU A 190 -2.80 -0.09 -3.72
C LEU A 190 -3.90 -1.14 -3.86
N ALA A 191 -3.97 -1.77 -5.04
CA ALA A 191 -5.04 -2.70 -5.40
C ALA A 191 -4.76 -4.14 -4.95
N SER A 192 -3.50 -4.51 -4.84
CA SER A 192 -3.05 -5.82 -4.38
C SER A 192 -1.65 -5.76 -3.80
N ILE A 193 -1.35 -6.67 -2.88
CA ILE A 193 -0.01 -6.86 -2.32
C ILE A 193 0.20 -8.33 -2.01
N ILE A 194 1.39 -8.82 -2.29
CA ILE A 194 1.82 -10.17 -1.91
C ILE A 194 2.73 -10.04 -0.70
N LEU A 195 2.30 -10.63 0.42
CA LEU A 195 3.08 -10.65 1.64
C LEU A 195 4.06 -11.83 1.61
N PRO A 196 5.32 -11.64 2.04
CA PRO A 196 6.30 -12.72 2.06
C PRO A 196 5.91 -13.80 3.08
N SER A 197 6.18 -15.07 2.74
CA SER A 197 5.88 -16.21 3.62
C SER A 197 6.70 -16.20 4.93
N ALA A 198 7.83 -15.49 4.94
CA ALA A 198 8.69 -15.30 6.10
C ALA A 198 8.16 -14.25 7.10
N LEU A 199 7.12 -13.48 6.75
CA LEU A 199 6.64 -12.36 7.56
C LEU A 199 6.08 -12.87 8.91
N GLU A 200 6.67 -12.37 10.00
CA GLU A 200 6.34 -12.71 11.39
C GLU A 200 5.65 -11.55 12.14
N LYS A 201 5.99 -10.31 11.75
CA LYS A 201 5.44 -9.11 12.39
C LYS A 201 4.89 -8.14 11.35
N LEU A 202 3.67 -7.69 11.59
CA LEU A 202 2.99 -6.68 10.80
C LEU A 202 2.38 -5.64 11.74
N GLY A 203 2.78 -4.39 11.61
CA GLY A 203 2.47 -3.31 12.54
C GLY A 203 1.01 -2.88 12.56
N GLU A 204 0.66 -2.03 13.52
CA GLU A 204 -0.65 -1.40 13.60
C GLU A 204 -0.90 -0.53 12.36
N TYR A 205 -2.15 -0.45 11.91
CA TYR A 205 -2.58 0.36 10.76
C TYR A 205 -1.80 0.12 9.45
N ALA A 206 -1.09 -1.02 9.33
CA ALA A 206 -0.17 -1.27 8.21
C ALA A 206 -0.80 -1.07 6.83
N PHE A 207 -2.10 -1.35 6.66
CA PHE A 207 -2.87 -1.17 5.42
C PHE A 207 -4.12 -0.30 5.62
N ALA A 208 -4.19 0.48 6.70
CA ALA A 208 -5.35 1.34 6.91
C ALA A 208 -5.54 2.31 5.75
N SER A 209 -6.79 2.54 5.36
CA SER A 209 -7.14 3.43 4.23
C SER A 209 -6.55 3.04 2.86
N CYS A 210 -6.18 1.76 2.67
CA CYS A 210 -5.91 1.18 1.34
C CYS A 210 -7.25 0.89 0.64
N THR A 211 -7.90 1.95 0.16
CA THR A 211 -9.30 1.88 -0.30
C THR A 211 -9.51 1.04 -1.56
N SER A 212 -8.46 0.79 -2.35
CA SER A 212 -8.50 -0.07 -3.54
C SER A 212 -8.07 -1.51 -3.29
N LEU A 213 -7.60 -1.87 -2.08
CA LEU A 213 -7.12 -3.21 -1.76
C LEU A 213 -8.30 -4.21 -1.80
N LYS A 214 -8.28 -5.12 -2.79
CA LYS A 214 -9.40 -6.04 -3.06
C LYS A 214 -9.35 -7.33 -2.24
N SER A 215 -8.17 -7.84 -2.03
CA SER A 215 -7.93 -9.09 -1.28
C SER A 215 -6.54 -9.10 -0.67
N ILE A 216 -6.38 -9.87 0.41
CA ILE A 216 -5.08 -10.11 1.02
C ILE A 216 -5.04 -11.54 1.60
N THR A 217 -3.90 -12.18 1.46
CA THR A 217 -3.59 -13.47 2.09
C THR A 217 -2.54 -13.23 3.16
N LEU A 218 -2.89 -13.56 4.40
CA LEU A 218 -1.98 -13.43 5.54
C LEU A 218 -1.08 -14.67 5.64
N PRO A 219 0.24 -14.51 5.81
CA PRO A 219 1.15 -15.65 5.93
C PRO A 219 1.01 -16.38 7.28
N ASN A 220 1.32 -17.68 7.26
CA ASN A 220 1.13 -18.58 8.40
C ASN A 220 2.06 -18.34 9.60
N ARG A 221 3.05 -17.45 9.48
CA ARG A 221 3.92 -17.07 10.60
C ARG A 221 3.35 -15.93 11.45
N LEU A 222 2.36 -15.20 10.93
CA LEU A 222 1.68 -14.18 11.72
C LEU A 222 0.82 -14.83 12.80
N THR A 223 1.00 -14.35 14.04
CA THR A 223 0.20 -14.79 15.20
C THR A 223 -0.77 -13.73 15.69
N LYS A 224 -0.64 -12.51 15.20
CA LYS A 224 -1.47 -11.37 15.60
C LYS A 224 -1.81 -10.49 14.39
N ILE A 225 -3.05 -10.04 14.34
CA ILE A 225 -3.48 -8.90 13.51
C ILE A 225 -3.59 -7.70 14.45
N ASN A 226 -2.75 -6.70 14.25
CA ASN A 226 -2.66 -5.53 15.13
C ASN A 226 -3.81 -4.54 14.91
N ASP A 227 -3.92 -3.52 15.77
CA ASP A 227 -4.98 -2.53 15.75
C ASP A 227 -5.09 -1.83 14.39
N GLY A 228 -6.31 -1.63 13.93
CA GLY A 228 -6.63 -0.87 12.72
C GLY A 228 -6.03 -1.37 11.41
N MET A 229 -5.44 -2.58 11.37
CA MET A 229 -4.61 -3.05 10.24
C MET A 229 -5.27 -2.88 8.87
N PHE A 230 -6.58 -3.13 8.75
CA PHE A 230 -7.36 -2.98 7.51
C PHE A 230 -8.48 -1.93 7.63
N ARG A 231 -8.37 -1.04 8.61
CA ARG A 231 -9.37 0.01 8.82
C ARG A 231 -9.58 0.80 7.53
N SER A 232 -10.84 0.98 7.14
CA SER A 232 -11.22 1.74 5.92
C SER A 232 -10.72 1.14 4.59
N CYS A 233 -10.42 -0.17 4.53
CA CYS A 233 -10.17 -0.88 3.28
C CYS A 233 -11.51 -1.14 2.57
N GLY A 234 -12.10 -0.11 1.97
CA GLY A 234 -13.44 -0.15 1.42
C GLY A 234 -13.66 -1.15 0.29
N ALA A 235 -12.63 -1.47 -0.50
CA ALA A 235 -12.71 -2.44 -1.59
C ALA A 235 -12.40 -3.89 -1.16
N LEU A 236 -11.93 -4.11 0.08
CA LEU A 236 -11.57 -5.44 0.55
C LEU A 236 -12.79 -6.35 0.54
N SER A 237 -12.82 -7.32 -0.38
CA SER A 237 -13.94 -8.21 -0.60
C SER A 237 -13.79 -9.57 0.06
N ASN A 238 -12.57 -10.02 0.24
CA ASN A 238 -12.27 -11.29 0.90
C ASN A 238 -10.94 -11.25 1.66
N ILE A 239 -10.85 -12.08 2.69
CA ILE A 239 -9.61 -12.29 3.46
C ILE A 239 -9.43 -13.77 3.76
N VAL A 240 -8.20 -14.26 3.64
CA VAL A 240 -7.79 -15.60 4.07
C VAL A 240 -7.08 -15.47 5.41
N MET A 241 -7.63 -16.12 6.43
CA MET A 241 -7.16 -16.06 7.81
C MET A 241 -6.38 -17.34 8.14
N PRO A 242 -5.09 -17.28 8.42
CA PRO A 242 -4.33 -18.47 8.79
C PRO A 242 -4.68 -18.95 10.20
N SER A 243 -4.54 -20.25 10.43
CA SER A 243 -4.80 -20.86 11.75
C SER A 243 -3.79 -20.47 12.84
N SER A 244 -2.71 -19.79 12.47
CA SER A 244 -1.70 -19.27 13.39
C SER A 244 -2.18 -18.06 14.21
N ILE A 245 -3.22 -17.32 13.75
CA ILE A 245 -3.69 -16.12 14.44
C ILE A 245 -4.28 -16.47 15.80
N LYS A 246 -3.81 -15.77 16.84
CA LYS A 246 -4.26 -15.89 18.24
C LYS A 246 -5.04 -14.68 18.71
N SER A 247 -4.82 -13.51 18.13
CA SER A 247 -5.53 -12.29 18.50
C SER A 247 -5.70 -11.34 17.33
N ILE A 248 -6.81 -10.58 17.37
CA ILE A 248 -7.12 -9.53 16.41
C ILE A 248 -7.44 -8.26 17.19
N GLY A 249 -6.63 -7.24 16.96
CA GLY A 249 -6.69 -5.95 17.63
C GLY A 249 -7.95 -5.14 17.31
N SER A 250 -8.09 -3.99 17.94
CA SER A 250 -9.26 -3.12 17.81
C SER A 250 -9.37 -2.53 16.39
N SER A 251 -10.61 -2.29 15.94
CA SER A 251 -10.93 -1.56 14.69
C SER A 251 -10.28 -2.13 13.41
N CYS A 252 -9.82 -3.39 13.43
CA CYS A 252 -9.11 -3.99 12.27
C CYS A 252 -9.95 -3.97 11.00
N PHE A 253 -11.26 -4.22 11.09
CA PHE A 253 -12.18 -4.29 9.94
C PHE A 253 -13.24 -3.19 9.94
N GLU A 254 -13.02 -2.13 10.73
CA GLU A 254 -13.90 -0.96 10.74
C GLU A 254 -13.93 -0.33 9.34
N LYS A 255 -15.12 -0.10 8.80
CA LYS A 255 -15.36 0.47 7.45
C LYS A 255 -14.83 -0.38 6.28
N CYS A 256 -14.64 -1.70 6.45
CA CYS A 256 -14.43 -2.64 5.34
C CYS A 256 -15.80 -3.00 4.70
N SER A 257 -16.48 -2.03 4.10
CA SER A 257 -17.88 -2.13 3.68
C SER A 257 -18.18 -3.17 2.60
N ASN A 258 -17.17 -3.58 1.83
CA ASN A 258 -17.32 -4.59 0.78
C ASN A 258 -16.82 -5.98 1.17
N LEU A 259 -16.41 -6.19 2.44
CA LEU A 259 -15.97 -7.51 2.88
C LEU A 259 -17.16 -8.48 2.86
N LYS A 260 -17.06 -9.52 2.01
CA LYS A 260 -18.10 -10.52 1.77
C LYS A 260 -17.73 -11.90 2.29
N SER A 261 -16.43 -12.23 2.29
CA SER A 261 -15.99 -13.59 2.57
C SER A 261 -14.76 -13.62 3.46
N VAL A 262 -14.85 -14.42 4.51
CA VAL A 262 -13.75 -14.72 5.44
C VAL A 262 -13.44 -16.22 5.34
N TYR A 263 -12.24 -16.56 4.89
CA TYR A 263 -11.83 -17.95 4.70
C TYR A 263 -10.94 -18.41 5.83
N ILE A 264 -11.33 -19.53 6.46
CA ILE A 264 -10.55 -20.23 7.48
C ILE A 264 -10.39 -21.69 7.12
N SER A 265 -9.35 -22.33 7.66
CA SER A 265 -9.09 -23.76 7.47
C SER A 265 -9.26 -24.58 8.76
N ASP A 266 -9.32 -23.93 9.93
CA ASP A 266 -9.41 -24.60 11.23
C ASP A 266 -10.35 -23.87 12.19
N MET A 267 -11.47 -24.54 12.51
CA MET A 267 -12.50 -24.03 13.41
C MET A 267 -12.01 -23.92 14.87
N ARG A 268 -11.18 -24.85 15.31
CA ARG A 268 -10.63 -24.81 16.68
C ARG A 268 -9.80 -23.54 16.89
N SER A 269 -8.90 -23.24 15.94
CA SER A 269 -8.09 -22.02 15.99
C SER A 269 -8.98 -20.78 15.97
N TRP A 270 -10.01 -20.74 15.12
CA TRP A 270 -10.95 -19.63 15.04
C TRP A 270 -11.66 -19.36 16.36
N CYS A 271 -12.22 -20.41 17.01
CA CYS A 271 -12.89 -20.29 18.32
C CYS A 271 -11.95 -19.78 19.42
N GLY A 272 -10.64 -19.96 19.25
CA GLY A 272 -9.59 -19.53 20.19
C GLY A 272 -9.05 -18.13 19.98
N ILE A 273 -9.48 -17.40 18.94
CA ILE A 273 -9.00 -16.05 18.65
C ILE A 273 -9.52 -15.05 19.69
N ASP A 274 -8.64 -14.25 20.27
CA ASP A 274 -9.01 -13.13 21.11
C ASP A 274 -9.37 -11.91 20.25
N PHE A 275 -10.66 -11.60 20.13
CA PHE A 275 -11.18 -10.41 19.44
C PHE A 275 -11.34 -9.27 20.44
N TYR A 276 -10.54 -8.21 20.32
CA TYR A 276 -10.56 -7.10 21.28
C TYR A 276 -11.87 -6.29 21.27
N SER A 277 -12.52 -6.17 20.12
CA SER A 277 -13.79 -5.46 19.95
C SER A 277 -14.67 -6.14 18.89
N LYS A 278 -15.94 -5.71 18.74
CA LYS A 278 -16.76 -6.16 17.60
C LYS A 278 -16.14 -5.81 16.24
N TRP A 279 -15.42 -4.69 16.13
CA TRP A 279 -14.73 -4.25 14.92
C TRP A 279 -13.44 -5.03 14.63
N SER A 280 -13.04 -5.91 15.56
CA SER A 280 -11.96 -6.89 15.32
C SER A 280 -12.45 -8.08 14.50
N ASN A 281 -13.75 -8.39 14.56
CA ASN A 281 -14.30 -9.50 13.79
C ASN A 281 -14.59 -9.05 12.35
N PRO A 282 -14.06 -9.73 11.33
CA PRO A 282 -14.28 -9.35 9.92
C PRO A 282 -15.73 -9.50 9.46
N MET A 283 -16.56 -10.29 10.17
CA MET A 283 -17.99 -10.44 9.85
C MET A 283 -18.85 -9.26 10.33
N VAL A 284 -18.30 -8.29 11.07
CA VAL A 284 -19.02 -7.12 11.59
C VAL A 284 -19.77 -6.32 10.53
N ASN A 285 -19.33 -6.37 9.28
CA ASN A 285 -19.93 -5.70 8.13
C ASN A 285 -20.79 -6.64 7.26
N GLY A 286 -21.17 -7.81 7.78
CA GLY A 286 -22.05 -8.77 7.09
C GLY A 286 -21.30 -9.72 6.14
N ALA A 287 -20.03 -9.97 6.39
CA ALA A 287 -19.27 -11.00 5.66
C ALA A 287 -19.67 -12.41 6.13
N ASN A 288 -19.66 -13.39 5.22
CA ASN A 288 -19.89 -14.78 5.53
C ASN A 288 -18.58 -15.50 5.84
N LEU A 289 -18.66 -16.46 6.78
CA LEU A 289 -17.52 -17.30 7.14
C LEU A 289 -17.52 -18.56 6.27
N TYR A 290 -16.33 -18.92 5.77
CA TYR A 290 -16.11 -20.11 4.94
C TYR A 290 -15.08 -21.01 5.61
N LEU A 291 -15.44 -22.27 5.87
CA LEU A 291 -14.53 -23.30 6.38
C LEU A 291 -14.13 -24.23 5.23
N ASN A 292 -12.84 -24.31 4.94
CA ASN A 292 -12.31 -25.14 3.85
C ASN A 292 -13.04 -24.92 2.50
N GLY A 293 -13.35 -23.63 2.21
CA GLY A 293 -13.99 -23.20 0.97
C GLY A 293 -15.51 -23.36 0.92
N LYS A 294 -16.15 -23.93 1.96
CA LYS A 294 -17.61 -24.06 2.07
C LYS A 294 -18.16 -22.99 3.00
N GLU A 295 -19.22 -22.31 2.57
CA GLU A 295 -19.95 -21.36 3.43
C GLU A 295 -20.48 -22.05 4.67
N LEU A 296 -20.27 -21.43 5.82
CA LEU A 296 -20.66 -21.96 7.12
C LEU A 296 -22.12 -21.57 7.42
N LYS A 297 -23.04 -22.49 7.16
CA LYS A 297 -24.47 -22.39 7.53
C LYS A 297 -24.79 -23.18 8.78
N GLU A 298 -24.19 -24.33 8.92
CA GLU A 298 -24.28 -25.20 10.10
C GLU A 298 -22.91 -25.29 10.76
N LEU A 299 -22.82 -24.89 12.01
CA LEU A 299 -21.60 -24.91 12.80
C LEU A 299 -21.61 -26.08 13.77
N SER A 300 -20.67 -26.99 13.61
CA SER A 300 -20.35 -27.99 14.63
C SER A 300 -19.07 -27.57 15.35
N ILE A 301 -19.14 -27.23 16.62
CA ILE A 301 -17.97 -26.87 17.44
C ILE A 301 -17.15 -28.12 17.69
N PRO A 302 -15.84 -28.15 17.40
CA PRO A 302 -14.98 -29.30 17.67
C PRO A 302 -14.92 -29.65 19.17
N VAL A 303 -14.85 -30.94 19.49
CA VAL A 303 -14.84 -31.45 20.89
C VAL A 303 -13.60 -30.98 21.68
N GLU A 304 -12.55 -30.58 21.00
CA GLU A 304 -11.33 -30.03 21.59
C GLU A 304 -11.50 -28.57 22.08
N VAL A 305 -12.56 -27.88 21.64
CA VAL A 305 -12.85 -26.49 22.05
C VAL A 305 -13.44 -26.51 23.46
N LYS A 306 -12.77 -25.86 24.40
CA LYS A 306 -13.25 -25.68 25.79
C LYS A 306 -13.95 -24.35 26.00
N SER A 307 -13.65 -23.36 25.19
CA SER A 307 -14.24 -22.02 25.30
C SER A 307 -14.39 -21.38 23.93
N ILE A 308 -15.57 -20.81 23.66
CA ILE A 308 -15.81 -19.95 22.51
C ILE A 308 -15.53 -18.52 22.97
N LYS A 309 -14.53 -17.88 22.37
CA LYS A 309 -14.05 -16.56 22.76
C LYS A 309 -15.06 -15.45 22.42
N LYS A 310 -14.90 -14.30 23.10
CA LYS A 310 -15.72 -13.10 22.89
C LYS A 310 -15.74 -12.72 21.39
N ASN A 311 -16.93 -12.36 20.88
CA ASN A 311 -17.16 -11.95 19.49
C ASN A 311 -16.80 -12.99 18.41
N ALA A 312 -16.54 -14.25 18.71
CA ALA A 312 -16.00 -15.23 17.75
C ALA A 312 -16.87 -15.37 16.47
N PHE A 313 -18.19 -15.36 16.60
CA PHE A 313 -19.13 -15.42 15.48
C PHE A 313 -20.01 -14.17 15.39
N PHE A 314 -19.55 -13.05 15.95
CA PHE A 314 -20.28 -11.79 15.89
C PHE A 314 -20.61 -11.39 14.45
N GLY A 315 -21.90 -11.16 14.15
CA GLY A 315 -22.33 -10.76 12.81
C GLY A 315 -22.34 -11.86 11.76
N CYS A 316 -22.19 -13.14 12.16
CA CYS A 316 -22.26 -14.28 11.23
C CYS A 316 -23.73 -14.55 10.83
N THR A 317 -24.25 -13.75 9.89
CA THR A 317 -25.67 -13.79 9.47
C THR A 317 -26.03 -15.01 8.63
N SER A 318 -25.03 -15.72 8.07
CA SER A 318 -25.26 -16.95 7.30
C SER A 318 -25.47 -18.19 8.20
N LEU A 319 -25.23 -18.09 9.52
CA LEU A 319 -25.25 -19.21 10.43
C LEU A 319 -26.70 -19.56 10.84
N GLU A 320 -27.19 -20.72 10.39
CA GLU A 320 -28.54 -21.19 10.60
C GLU A 320 -28.66 -22.15 11.81
N ALA A 321 -27.61 -22.90 12.13
CA ALA A 321 -27.59 -23.85 13.24
C ALA A 321 -26.22 -23.97 13.88
N VAL A 322 -26.19 -24.24 15.19
CA VAL A 322 -24.97 -24.47 15.98
C VAL A 322 -25.11 -25.72 16.84
N ILE A 323 -24.18 -26.64 16.73
CA ILE A 323 -24.04 -27.82 17.59
C ILE A 323 -22.86 -27.55 18.52
N ILE A 324 -23.13 -27.48 19.82
CA ILE A 324 -22.14 -27.23 20.87
C ILE A 324 -21.98 -28.52 21.69
N PRO A 325 -20.80 -29.16 21.70
CA PRO A 325 -20.57 -30.37 22.47
C PRO A 325 -20.48 -30.08 23.97
N ASN A 326 -20.70 -31.09 24.79
CA ASN A 326 -20.63 -31.00 26.26
C ASN A 326 -19.22 -30.67 26.78
N THR A 327 -18.22 -30.68 25.91
CA THR A 327 -16.83 -30.31 26.24
C THR A 327 -16.60 -28.79 26.31
N VAL A 328 -17.57 -27.98 25.86
CA VAL A 328 -17.48 -26.53 25.91
C VAL A 328 -17.93 -26.03 27.28
N ASP A 329 -16.99 -25.56 28.08
CA ASP A 329 -17.24 -25.08 29.45
C ASP A 329 -17.77 -23.62 29.47
N SER A 330 -17.49 -22.85 28.41
CA SER A 330 -17.90 -21.44 28.39
C SER A 330 -18.09 -20.86 26.99
N ILE A 331 -19.12 -20.01 26.85
CA ILE A 331 -19.40 -19.18 25.69
C ILE A 331 -19.28 -17.72 26.19
N ARG A 332 -18.31 -16.98 25.63
CA ARG A 332 -18.02 -15.60 26.07
C ARG A 332 -18.97 -14.59 25.45
N GLU A 333 -18.94 -13.36 25.96
CA GLU A 333 -19.80 -12.26 25.55
C GLU A 333 -19.84 -12.04 24.03
N TYR A 334 -21.02 -11.79 23.50
CA TYR A 334 -21.28 -11.46 22.09
C TYR A 334 -20.81 -12.51 21.08
N SER A 335 -20.47 -13.75 21.49
CA SER A 335 -19.93 -14.79 20.62
C SER A 335 -20.81 -15.05 19.40
N PHE A 336 -22.14 -15.02 19.55
CA PHE A 336 -23.14 -15.24 18.49
C PHE A 336 -24.06 -14.03 18.28
N SER A 337 -23.69 -12.86 18.76
CA SER A 337 -24.49 -11.66 18.59
C SER A 337 -24.59 -11.27 17.12
N GLY A 338 -25.80 -11.06 16.62
CA GLY A 338 -26.05 -10.74 15.21
C GLY A 338 -26.05 -11.95 14.27
N CYS A 339 -25.98 -13.19 14.78
CA CYS A 339 -26.40 -14.38 14.04
C CYS A 339 -27.94 -14.37 14.01
N ILE A 340 -28.53 -14.62 12.82
CA ILE A 340 -30.00 -14.58 12.62
C ILE A 340 -30.51 -15.97 12.37
#